data_2cf7890a1efcb8dd80328a544876b95a
#
_entry.id   2cf7890a1efcb8dd80328a544876b95a
#
_cell.length_a   1.000
_cell.length_b   1.000
_cell.length_c   1.000
_cell.angle_alpha   90.00
_cell.angle_beta   90.00
_cell.angle_gamma   90.00
#
_symmetry.space_group_name_H-M   'P 1'
#
loop_
_entity.id
_entity.type
_entity.pdbx_description
1 polymer ?
#
loop_
_entity_poly.entity_id
_entity_poly.type
_entity_poly.pdbx_seq_one_letter_code
_entity_poly.pdbx_strand_id
1 'polypeptide(L)'
;MILARLLDAAAALAAAGLGVVLCFWSGRREHWLWRPEHLFLVLLGLLALRLLLAPRPVPAWRPRRVVAVGVTAYAVVFSFVTVTRHFTFATHALDLGYYVQLTWNLARGAGPYVSLPEMHAWGDHLSPIMYLFVPAFWIAPGPVTLLVAQSVALALGGVAVFGLARARLGDERPGAAFALLYLVNPSLHGINLRDFHAAALAIPLLLGAFWAVEARRPGLALLPAALTLLCREDAALPVIGLGAWLAAARRLWLTGALTAATALALLAVDVRWLIPAYRGEPYSHLGRYAQFGSSLPEIIANAILHPLRTFAALLTGGRAVYLAVMLAPLAFLPLLGGWDLLGVLPALTQDLLSADPALYGFRTQYQSYVLPFLVLAAVGGYARLERRRPGHWPVAVLVVAMVASLTLASRTVNNLSVARFWPAPDQRAAYRVLARVPAAAAVSAQDPYVPHLSLRWLVFVFPVGIEKSDYVLINLDSYPWRNLPGVTLARDGTGVTIVAGQVERRYTVAAQAGPHLLLRKL
;
A
#
# COMPACT_ATOMS: atom_id res chain seq x y z
N MET A 1 -5.35 -41.38 16.83
CA MET A 1 -6.43 -41.35 15.81
C MET A 1 -7.63 -40.53 16.26
N ILE A 2 -8.23 -40.73 17.42
CA ILE A 2 -9.43 -39.99 17.89
C ILE A 2 -9.17 -38.49 17.97
N LEU A 3 -8.10 -38.05 18.65
CA LEU A 3 -7.76 -36.63 18.78
C LEU A 3 -7.58 -35.93 17.39
N ALA A 4 -6.95 -36.62 16.43
CA ALA A 4 -6.78 -36.07 15.08
C ALA A 4 -8.12 -35.87 14.36
N ARG A 5 -9.07 -36.79 14.50
CA ARG A 5 -10.42 -36.67 13.95
C ARG A 5 -11.22 -35.55 14.63
N LEU A 6 -11.06 -35.38 15.95
CA LEU A 6 -11.70 -34.30 16.69
C LEU A 6 -11.18 -32.92 16.23
N LEU A 7 -9.87 -32.78 16.01
CA LEU A 7 -9.26 -31.57 15.48
C LEU A 7 -9.68 -31.29 14.04
N ASP A 8 -9.77 -32.32 13.18
CA ASP A 8 -10.28 -32.19 11.81
C ASP A 8 -11.75 -31.72 11.82
N ALA A 9 -12.60 -32.25 12.72
CA ALA A 9 -13.99 -31.84 12.87
C ALA A 9 -14.11 -30.41 13.41
N ALA A 10 -13.32 -30.04 14.42
CA ALA A 10 -13.29 -28.69 14.97
C ALA A 10 -12.82 -27.66 13.93
N ALA A 11 -11.79 -27.97 13.14
CA ALA A 11 -11.33 -27.13 12.05
C ALA A 11 -12.39 -26.97 10.95
N ALA A 12 -13.12 -28.04 10.60
CA ALA A 12 -14.22 -27.98 9.64
C ALA A 12 -15.37 -27.09 10.16
N LEU A 13 -15.72 -27.18 11.43
CA LEU A 13 -16.72 -26.30 12.06
C LEU A 13 -16.27 -24.84 12.08
N ALA A 14 -15.00 -24.57 12.43
CA ALA A 14 -14.45 -23.22 12.41
C ALA A 14 -14.42 -22.64 10.97
N ALA A 15 -14.08 -23.46 9.97
CA ALA A 15 -14.11 -23.06 8.56
C ALA A 15 -15.56 -22.78 8.08
N ALA A 16 -16.52 -23.63 8.44
CA ALA A 16 -17.93 -23.43 8.13
C ALA A 16 -18.47 -22.16 8.81
N GLY A 17 -18.17 -21.95 10.10
CA GLY A 17 -18.51 -20.73 10.83
C GLY A 17 -17.92 -19.48 10.20
N LEU A 18 -16.65 -19.52 9.80
CA LEU A 18 -16.01 -18.44 9.07
C LEU A 18 -16.74 -18.15 7.74
N GLY A 19 -17.08 -19.19 6.97
CA GLY A 19 -17.84 -19.07 5.72
C GLY A 19 -19.18 -18.39 5.94
N VAL A 20 -19.95 -18.82 6.95
CA VAL A 20 -21.25 -18.21 7.31
C VAL A 20 -21.07 -16.74 7.68
N VAL A 21 -20.10 -16.41 8.53
CA VAL A 21 -19.85 -15.02 8.94
C VAL A 21 -19.42 -14.17 7.75
N LEU A 22 -18.56 -14.67 6.86
CA LEU A 22 -18.19 -13.95 5.65
C LEU A 22 -19.38 -13.69 4.71
N CYS A 23 -20.35 -14.62 4.64
CA CYS A 23 -21.54 -14.44 3.82
C CYS A 23 -22.55 -13.43 4.41
N PHE A 24 -22.72 -13.42 5.72
CA PHE A 24 -23.81 -12.69 6.40
C PHE A 24 -23.34 -11.56 7.32
N TRP A 25 -22.03 -11.35 7.47
CA TRP A 25 -21.51 -10.33 8.39
C TRP A 25 -21.82 -8.91 7.89
N SER A 26 -22.67 -8.21 8.62
CA SER A 26 -23.12 -6.86 8.30
C SER A 26 -22.22 -5.74 8.87
N GLY A 27 -21.10 -6.07 9.49
CA GLY A 27 -20.20 -5.10 10.13
C GLY A 27 -20.61 -4.68 11.55
N ARG A 28 -21.68 -5.23 12.12
CA ARG A 28 -22.07 -5.01 13.51
C ARG A 28 -21.06 -5.68 14.45
N ARG A 29 -20.48 -4.88 15.36
CA ARG A 29 -19.34 -5.26 16.19
C ARG A 29 -19.72 -5.94 17.52
N GLU A 30 -20.95 -6.35 17.71
CA GLU A 30 -21.53 -6.68 19.03
C GLU A 30 -20.93 -7.92 19.72
N HIS A 31 -20.35 -8.89 18.97
CA HIS A 31 -19.72 -10.05 19.57
C HIS A 31 -18.34 -10.33 18.95
N TRP A 32 -17.30 -10.27 19.77
CA TRP A 32 -15.92 -10.47 19.34
C TRP A 32 -15.67 -11.86 18.70
N LEU A 33 -16.39 -12.91 19.15
CA LEU A 33 -16.30 -14.28 18.61
C LEU A 33 -16.74 -14.40 17.15
N TRP A 34 -17.65 -13.53 16.70
CA TRP A 34 -18.22 -13.57 15.35
C TRP A 34 -17.50 -12.64 14.36
N ARG A 35 -16.31 -12.13 14.72
CA ARG A 35 -15.48 -11.40 13.76
C ARG A 35 -14.75 -12.38 12.85
N PRO A 36 -14.78 -12.19 11.52
CA PRO A 36 -14.08 -13.09 10.59
C PRO A 36 -12.61 -13.32 10.95
N GLU A 37 -11.91 -12.28 11.41
CA GLU A 37 -10.52 -12.36 11.84
C GLU A 37 -10.31 -13.34 13.01
N HIS A 38 -11.21 -13.39 13.97
CA HIS A 38 -11.09 -14.28 15.14
C HIS A 38 -11.35 -15.74 14.77
N LEU A 39 -12.41 -15.99 13.97
CA LEU A 39 -12.70 -17.33 13.46
C LEU A 39 -11.55 -17.86 12.58
N PHE A 40 -10.95 -16.99 11.78
CA PHE A 40 -9.76 -17.33 11.01
C PHE A 40 -8.58 -17.71 11.91
N LEU A 41 -8.33 -16.97 13.00
CA LEU A 41 -7.28 -17.30 13.96
C LEU A 41 -7.54 -18.62 14.70
N VAL A 42 -8.79 -18.89 15.07
CA VAL A 42 -9.18 -20.19 15.65
C VAL A 42 -8.92 -21.31 14.66
N LEU A 43 -9.35 -21.17 13.41
CA LEU A 43 -9.09 -22.15 12.35
C LEU A 43 -7.58 -22.39 12.16
N LEU A 44 -6.80 -21.30 12.08
CA LEU A 44 -5.35 -21.38 11.93
C LEU A 44 -4.70 -22.14 13.11
N GLY A 45 -5.12 -21.84 14.35
CA GLY A 45 -4.64 -22.53 15.55
C GLY A 45 -4.99 -24.01 15.56
N LEU A 46 -6.21 -24.39 15.18
CA LEU A 46 -6.65 -25.77 15.07
C LEU A 46 -5.85 -26.54 14.01
N LEU A 47 -5.61 -25.94 12.84
CA LEU A 47 -4.81 -26.53 11.77
C LEU A 47 -3.34 -26.69 12.19
N ALA A 48 -2.76 -25.68 12.85
CA ALA A 48 -1.39 -25.77 13.38
C ALA A 48 -1.26 -26.91 14.42
N LEU A 49 -2.18 -26.95 15.37
CA LEU A 49 -2.21 -28.02 16.39
C LEU A 49 -2.40 -29.40 15.75
N ARG A 50 -3.28 -29.50 14.77
CA ARG A 50 -3.51 -30.74 14.01
C ARG A 50 -2.26 -31.24 13.30
N LEU A 51 -1.50 -30.34 12.68
CA LEU A 51 -0.24 -30.68 12.00
C LEU A 51 0.86 -31.09 12.98
N LEU A 52 0.93 -30.46 14.17
CA LEU A 52 1.90 -30.79 15.20
C LEU A 52 1.65 -32.16 15.84
N LEU A 53 0.37 -32.48 16.12
CA LEU A 53 0.00 -33.71 16.81
C LEU A 53 -0.11 -34.94 15.90
N ALA A 54 -0.42 -34.76 14.65
CA ALA A 54 -0.55 -35.86 13.70
C ALA A 54 -0.21 -35.37 12.26
N PRO A 55 1.09 -35.23 11.98
CA PRO A 55 1.54 -34.79 10.66
C PRO A 55 1.05 -35.76 9.58
N ARG A 56 0.54 -35.18 8.49
CA ARG A 56 0.22 -35.96 7.29
C ARG A 56 1.39 -35.89 6.31
N PRO A 57 1.67 -36.95 5.54
CA PRO A 57 2.63 -36.84 4.47
C PRO A 57 2.18 -35.73 3.52
N VAL A 58 3.08 -34.80 3.23
CA VAL A 58 2.80 -33.71 2.29
C VAL A 58 2.72 -34.33 0.90
N PRO A 59 1.59 -34.21 0.18
CA PRO A 59 1.49 -34.73 -1.18
C PRO A 59 2.60 -34.17 -2.06
N ALA A 60 3.03 -34.93 -3.07
CA ALA A 60 3.97 -34.42 -4.06
C ALA A 60 3.36 -33.20 -4.75
N TRP A 61 3.91 -32.03 -4.51
CA TRP A 61 3.45 -30.77 -5.07
C TRP A 61 4.45 -30.22 -6.08
N ARG A 62 3.93 -29.51 -7.09
CA ARG A 62 4.74 -28.88 -8.13
C ARG A 62 4.95 -27.41 -7.79
N PRO A 63 6.16 -26.99 -7.33
CA PRO A 63 6.41 -25.64 -6.81
C PRO A 63 5.93 -24.53 -7.77
N ARG A 64 6.24 -24.64 -9.06
CA ARG A 64 5.82 -23.65 -10.06
C ARG A 64 4.31 -23.52 -10.19
N ARG A 65 3.56 -24.63 -10.09
CA ARG A 65 2.09 -24.59 -10.13
C ARG A 65 1.51 -23.92 -8.90
N VAL A 66 2.08 -24.21 -7.73
CA VAL A 66 1.66 -23.57 -6.48
C VAL A 66 1.90 -22.07 -6.51
N VAL A 67 3.06 -21.64 -7.02
CA VAL A 67 3.35 -20.20 -7.19
C VAL A 67 2.38 -19.57 -8.19
N ALA A 68 2.14 -20.21 -9.34
CA ALA A 68 1.19 -19.69 -10.34
C ALA A 68 -0.22 -19.55 -9.77
N VAL A 69 -0.71 -20.56 -9.04
CA VAL A 69 -2.01 -20.50 -8.37
C VAL A 69 -2.04 -19.39 -7.31
N GLY A 70 -1.00 -19.27 -6.47
CA GLY A 70 -0.91 -18.22 -5.45
C GLY A 70 -0.91 -16.81 -6.04
N VAL A 71 -0.12 -16.58 -7.09
CA VAL A 71 -0.04 -15.30 -7.81
C VAL A 71 -1.41 -14.95 -8.45
N THR A 72 -2.03 -15.92 -9.14
CA THR A 72 -3.34 -15.72 -9.75
C THR A 72 -4.41 -15.46 -8.69
N ALA A 73 -4.42 -16.24 -7.61
CA ALA A 73 -5.36 -16.07 -6.51
C ALA A 73 -5.22 -14.68 -5.87
N TYR A 74 -3.98 -14.23 -5.60
CA TYR A 74 -3.73 -12.90 -5.07
C TYR A 74 -4.25 -11.82 -6.04
N ALA A 75 -3.87 -11.90 -7.33
CA ALA A 75 -4.29 -10.93 -8.33
C ALA A 75 -5.82 -10.82 -8.43
N VAL A 76 -6.52 -11.95 -8.50
CA VAL A 76 -7.99 -11.99 -8.61
C VAL A 76 -8.64 -11.49 -7.32
N VAL A 77 -8.27 -12.06 -6.17
CA VAL A 77 -8.91 -11.73 -4.88
C VAL A 77 -8.69 -10.27 -4.52
N PHE A 78 -7.45 -9.77 -4.62
CA PHE A 78 -7.18 -8.38 -4.25
C PHE A 78 -7.71 -7.37 -5.27
N SER A 79 -7.69 -7.66 -6.57
CA SER A 79 -8.39 -6.82 -7.55
C SER A 79 -9.88 -6.72 -7.23
N PHE A 80 -10.52 -7.85 -6.92
CA PHE A 80 -11.93 -7.87 -6.56
C PHE A 80 -12.21 -7.07 -5.27
N VAL A 81 -11.41 -7.28 -4.22
CA VAL A 81 -11.57 -6.57 -2.94
C VAL A 81 -11.33 -5.06 -3.08
N THR A 82 -10.28 -4.64 -3.77
CA THR A 82 -9.96 -3.21 -3.93
C THR A 82 -11.03 -2.49 -4.77
N VAL A 83 -11.49 -3.13 -5.85
CA VAL A 83 -12.58 -2.61 -6.68
C VAL A 83 -13.90 -2.54 -5.88
N THR A 84 -14.21 -3.56 -5.09
CA THR A 84 -15.40 -3.55 -4.23
C THR A 84 -15.33 -2.46 -3.18
N ARG A 85 -14.15 -2.26 -2.56
CA ARG A 85 -13.92 -1.12 -1.64
C ARG A 85 -14.23 0.21 -2.31
N HIS A 86 -13.81 0.39 -3.56
CA HIS A 86 -14.16 1.60 -4.30
C HIS A 86 -15.66 1.74 -4.47
N PHE A 87 -16.35 0.72 -4.98
CA PHE A 87 -17.80 0.78 -5.18
C PHE A 87 -18.62 0.90 -3.89
N THR A 88 -18.02 0.64 -2.73
CA THR A 88 -18.64 0.85 -1.41
C THR A 88 -18.14 2.10 -0.69
N PHE A 89 -17.58 3.06 -1.41
CA PHE A 89 -17.11 4.35 -0.91
C PHE A 89 -16.04 4.24 0.20
N ALA A 90 -15.17 3.24 0.12
CA ALA A 90 -14.07 3.03 1.06
C ALA A 90 -12.70 3.39 0.45
N THR A 91 -12.67 4.25 -0.55
CA THR A 91 -11.46 4.82 -1.18
C THR A 91 -11.42 6.33 -0.98
N HIS A 92 -10.23 6.92 -1.07
CA HIS A 92 -9.93 8.27 -0.62
C HIS A 92 -9.50 9.20 -1.75
N ALA A 93 -9.80 10.48 -1.58
CA ALA A 93 -9.55 11.56 -2.55
C ALA A 93 -8.06 11.74 -2.84
N LEU A 94 -7.24 11.93 -1.79
CA LEU A 94 -5.83 12.29 -1.91
C LEU A 94 -4.93 11.11 -2.30
N ASP A 95 -5.46 9.89 -2.23
CA ASP A 95 -4.78 8.68 -2.71
C ASP A 95 -5.33 8.32 -4.11
N LEU A 96 -6.44 7.58 -4.19
CA LEU A 96 -6.98 7.11 -5.47
C LEU A 96 -7.46 8.25 -6.37
N GLY A 97 -8.23 9.21 -5.82
CA GLY A 97 -8.78 10.32 -6.60
C GLY A 97 -7.70 11.15 -7.30
N TYR A 98 -6.62 11.44 -6.58
CA TYR A 98 -5.44 12.15 -7.08
C TYR A 98 -4.81 11.45 -8.30
N TYR A 99 -4.47 10.17 -8.17
CA TYR A 99 -3.83 9.42 -9.26
C TYR A 99 -4.77 9.17 -10.45
N VAL A 100 -6.07 9.02 -10.20
CA VAL A 100 -7.07 8.93 -11.28
C VAL A 100 -7.14 10.22 -12.08
N GLN A 101 -7.25 11.37 -11.42
CA GLN A 101 -7.28 12.67 -12.08
C GLN A 101 -5.97 12.95 -12.84
N LEU A 102 -4.83 12.70 -12.19
CA LEU A 102 -3.51 12.82 -12.81
C LEU A 102 -3.43 12.03 -14.12
N THR A 103 -3.75 10.72 -14.04
CA THR A 103 -3.63 9.84 -15.22
C THR A 103 -4.63 10.23 -16.32
N TRP A 104 -5.84 10.67 -15.96
CA TRP A 104 -6.84 11.13 -16.89
C TRP A 104 -6.38 12.41 -17.62
N ASN A 105 -5.77 13.35 -16.92
CA ASN A 105 -5.19 14.56 -17.52
C ASN A 105 -4.01 14.24 -18.45
N LEU A 106 -3.12 13.34 -18.04
CA LEU A 106 -2.02 12.85 -18.89
C LEU A 106 -2.55 12.19 -20.16
N ALA A 107 -3.58 11.34 -20.05
CA ALA A 107 -4.18 10.64 -21.20
C ALA A 107 -4.86 11.58 -22.20
N ARG A 108 -5.24 12.77 -21.78
CA ARG A 108 -5.83 13.83 -22.63
C ARG A 108 -4.80 14.84 -23.15
N GLY A 109 -3.52 14.67 -22.82
CA GLY A 109 -2.47 15.61 -23.18
C GLY A 109 -2.51 16.94 -22.42
N ALA A 110 -3.27 17.02 -21.32
CA ALA A 110 -3.39 18.25 -20.52
C ALA A 110 -2.23 18.44 -19.53
N GLY A 111 -1.28 17.49 -19.50
CA GLY A 111 -0.15 17.52 -18.60
C GLY A 111 -0.47 17.04 -17.18
N PRO A 112 0.52 17.05 -16.30
CA PRO A 112 0.40 16.54 -14.93
C PRO A 112 -0.19 17.60 -13.98
N TYR A 113 -1.44 17.93 -14.18
CA TYR A 113 -2.21 18.82 -13.32
C TYR A 113 -3.21 18.02 -12.48
N VAL A 114 -3.42 18.45 -11.25
CA VAL A 114 -4.46 17.92 -10.34
C VAL A 114 -5.13 19.08 -9.60
N SER A 115 -6.38 18.88 -9.18
CA SER A 115 -7.09 19.79 -8.29
C SER A 115 -7.22 19.27 -6.85
N LEU A 116 -6.44 18.24 -6.48
CA LEU A 116 -6.46 17.50 -5.23
C LEU A 116 -5.07 17.37 -4.54
N PRO A 117 -4.48 18.47 -4.02
CA PRO A 117 -4.82 19.89 -4.10
C PRO A 117 -4.59 20.48 -5.48
N GLU A 118 -5.08 21.70 -5.74
CA GLU A 118 -4.96 22.34 -7.04
C GLU A 118 -3.51 22.77 -7.30
N MET A 119 -2.80 21.97 -8.09
CA MET A 119 -1.39 22.19 -8.39
C MET A 119 -0.90 21.37 -9.60
N HIS A 120 0.30 21.68 -10.04
CA HIS A 120 1.06 20.77 -10.88
C HIS A 120 1.46 19.52 -10.06
N ALA A 121 1.09 18.32 -10.51
CA ALA A 121 1.28 17.11 -9.71
C ALA A 121 2.75 16.84 -9.32
N TRP A 122 3.70 17.21 -10.19
CA TRP A 122 5.14 17.12 -9.88
C TRP A 122 5.61 18.13 -8.81
N GLY A 123 4.75 19.03 -8.36
CA GLY A 123 5.01 19.91 -7.21
C GLY A 123 4.69 19.27 -5.88
N ASP A 124 3.95 18.15 -5.86
CA ASP A 124 3.72 17.33 -4.67
C ASP A 124 4.63 16.11 -4.65
N HIS A 125 4.42 15.20 -5.60
CA HIS A 125 5.24 14.00 -5.79
C HIS A 125 5.63 13.83 -7.25
N LEU A 126 6.92 13.69 -7.51
CA LEU A 126 7.43 13.42 -8.85
C LEU A 126 7.26 11.93 -9.20
N SER A 127 6.17 11.62 -9.91
CA SER A 127 5.76 10.24 -10.24
C SER A 127 5.60 10.01 -11.75
N PRO A 128 6.66 10.13 -12.58
CA PRO A 128 6.56 9.97 -14.03
C PRO A 128 6.10 8.58 -14.47
N ILE A 129 6.20 7.56 -13.61
CA ILE A 129 5.71 6.22 -13.90
C ILE A 129 4.23 6.19 -14.28
N MET A 130 3.46 7.22 -13.91
CA MET A 130 2.05 7.34 -14.25
C MET A 130 1.79 7.41 -15.76
N TYR A 131 2.77 7.81 -16.57
CA TYR A 131 2.67 7.74 -18.04
C TYR A 131 2.47 6.31 -18.56
N LEU A 132 2.92 5.28 -17.83
CA LEU A 132 2.71 3.87 -18.22
C LEU A 132 1.24 3.47 -18.19
N PHE A 133 0.40 4.19 -17.46
CA PHE A 133 -1.04 3.93 -17.38
C PHE A 133 -1.87 4.68 -18.42
N VAL A 134 -1.27 5.63 -19.16
CA VAL A 134 -1.96 6.40 -20.19
C VAL A 134 -2.63 5.51 -21.25
N PRO A 135 -1.95 4.49 -21.82
CA PRO A 135 -2.61 3.60 -22.79
C PRO A 135 -3.81 2.84 -22.22
N ALA A 136 -3.74 2.43 -20.95
CA ALA A 136 -4.85 1.77 -20.27
C ALA A 136 -6.02 2.73 -20.04
N PHE A 137 -5.76 4.01 -19.78
CA PHE A 137 -6.79 5.05 -19.63
C PHE A 137 -7.46 5.44 -20.95
N TRP A 138 -6.83 5.26 -22.10
CA TRP A 138 -7.51 5.40 -23.39
C TRP A 138 -8.55 4.31 -23.61
N ILE A 139 -8.37 3.11 -23.01
CA ILE A 139 -9.27 1.96 -23.15
C ILE A 139 -10.34 1.97 -22.05
N ALA A 140 -9.91 2.13 -20.81
CA ALA A 140 -10.77 2.03 -19.62
C ALA A 140 -10.34 3.08 -18.56
N PRO A 141 -10.70 4.36 -18.75
CA PRO A 141 -10.34 5.40 -17.78
C PRO A 141 -11.09 5.20 -16.46
N GLY A 142 -10.39 5.32 -15.36
CA GLY A 142 -11.03 5.34 -14.05
C GLY A 142 -10.28 4.61 -12.93
N PRO A 143 -10.86 4.66 -11.72
CA PRO A 143 -10.27 4.08 -10.52
C PRO A 143 -9.97 2.57 -10.63
N VAL A 144 -10.88 1.82 -11.26
CA VAL A 144 -10.78 0.36 -11.41
C VAL A 144 -9.48 -0.05 -12.12
N THR A 145 -9.10 0.67 -13.16
CA THR A 145 -7.86 0.39 -13.93
C THR A 145 -6.62 0.46 -13.04
N LEU A 146 -6.49 1.49 -12.21
CA LEU A 146 -5.34 1.64 -11.32
C LEU A 146 -5.34 0.59 -10.20
N LEU A 147 -6.49 0.31 -9.59
CA LEU A 147 -6.63 -0.67 -8.51
C LEU A 147 -6.29 -2.09 -8.97
N VAL A 148 -6.77 -2.48 -10.15
CA VAL A 148 -6.48 -3.79 -10.74
C VAL A 148 -5.01 -3.88 -11.14
N ALA A 149 -4.48 -2.84 -11.80
CA ALA A 149 -3.08 -2.80 -12.22
C ALA A 149 -2.11 -2.92 -11.02
N GLN A 150 -2.37 -2.21 -9.92
CA GLN A 150 -1.57 -2.35 -8.69
C GLN A 150 -1.65 -3.77 -8.12
N SER A 151 -2.85 -4.33 -8.01
CA SER A 151 -3.04 -5.68 -7.47
C SER A 151 -2.31 -6.74 -8.31
N VAL A 152 -2.34 -6.63 -9.63
CA VAL A 152 -1.61 -7.51 -10.55
C VAL A 152 -0.10 -7.30 -10.43
N ALA A 153 0.37 -6.06 -10.39
CA ALA A 153 1.79 -5.75 -10.25
C ALA A 153 2.36 -6.33 -8.94
N LEU A 154 1.66 -6.16 -7.83
CA LEU A 154 2.05 -6.74 -6.54
C LEU A 154 2.03 -8.27 -6.56
N ALA A 155 1.04 -8.89 -7.20
CA ALA A 155 1.00 -10.35 -7.39
C ALA A 155 2.22 -10.86 -8.16
N LEU A 156 2.62 -10.17 -9.25
CA LEU A 156 3.80 -10.52 -10.06
C LEU A 156 5.11 -10.43 -9.26
N GLY A 157 5.16 -9.62 -8.19
CA GLY A 157 6.25 -9.66 -7.23
C GLY A 157 6.50 -11.06 -6.65
N GLY A 158 5.45 -11.89 -6.51
CA GLY A 158 5.58 -13.29 -6.09
C GLY A 158 6.37 -14.16 -7.07
N VAL A 159 6.26 -13.89 -8.38
CA VAL A 159 7.09 -14.56 -9.41
C VAL A 159 8.56 -14.14 -9.25
N ALA A 160 8.81 -12.85 -9.01
CA ALA A 160 10.16 -12.35 -8.79
C ALA A 160 10.79 -12.96 -7.53
N VAL A 161 10.03 -13.07 -6.42
CA VAL A 161 10.50 -13.72 -5.18
C VAL A 161 10.80 -15.20 -5.41
N PHE A 162 9.95 -15.92 -6.14
CA PHE A 162 10.22 -17.32 -6.51
C PHE A 162 11.52 -17.44 -7.30
N GLY A 163 11.70 -16.61 -8.33
CA GLY A 163 12.90 -16.60 -9.16
C GLY A 163 14.16 -16.26 -8.36
N LEU A 164 14.11 -15.22 -7.53
CA LEU A 164 15.15 -14.81 -6.61
C LEU A 164 15.56 -15.93 -5.65
N ALA A 165 14.61 -16.50 -4.93
CA ALA A 165 14.89 -17.52 -3.92
C ALA A 165 15.40 -18.81 -4.57
N ARG A 166 14.81 -19.23 -5.70
CA ARG A 166 15.30 -20.39 -6.47
C ARG A 166 16.74 -20.18 -6.97
N ALA A 167 17.05 -19.01 -7.51
CA ALA A 167 18.40 -18.72 -8.02
C ALA A 167 19.44 -18.76 -6.90
N ARG A 168 19.08 -18.34 -5.69
CA ARG A 168 19.97 -18.26 -4.54
C ARG A 168 20.11 -19.57 -3.76
N LEU A 169 19.02 -20.33 -3.61
CA LEU A 169 18.96 -21.54 -2.81
C LEU A 169 19.18 -22.83 -3.62
N GLY A 170 19.04 -22.77 -4.95
CA GLY A 170 19.19 -23.92 -5.83
C GLY A 170 18.01 -24.90 -5.81
N ASP A 171 16.96 -24.64 -5.02
CA ASP A 171 15.76 -25.47 -4.89
C ASP A 171 14.49 -24.66 -5.11
N GLU A 172 13.53 -25.26 -5.84
CA GLU A 172 12.22 -24.65 -6.13
C GLU A 172 11.26 -24.68 -4.94
N ARG A 173 11.43 -25.61 -3.98
CA ARG A 173 10.51 -25.76 -2.84
C ARG A 173 10.59 -24.60 -1.87
N PRO A 174 11.77 -24.25 -1.30
CA PRO A 174 11.88 -23.03 -0.50
C PRO A 174 11.60 -21.78 -1.32
N GLY A 175 11.92 -21.78 -2.64
CA GLY A 175 11.54 -20.68 -3.53
C GLY A 175 10.03 -20.43 -3.54
N ALA A 176 9.23 -21.47 -3.67
CA ALA A 176 7.77 -21.36 -3.63
C ALA A 176 7.26 -20.97 -2.23
N ALA A 177 7.88 -21.45 -1.17
CA ALA A 177 7.53 -21.05 0.20
C ALA A 177 7.74 -19.52 0.40
N PHE A 178 8.87 -18.96 -0.06
CA PHE A 178 9.11 -17.52 0.00
C PHE A 178 8.14 -16.71 -0.86
N ALA A 179 7.77 -17.20 -2.04
CA ALA A 179 6.76 -16.56 -2.87
C ALA A 179 5.39 -16.52 -2.15
N LEU A 180 4.98 -17.60 -1.51
CA LEU A 180 3.76 -17.64 -0.72
C LEU A 180 3.84 -16.74 0.50
N LEU A 181 4.97 -16.74 1.24
CA LEU A 181 5.20 -15.83 2.38
C LEU A 181 5.08 -14.36 1.96
N TYR A 182 5.60 -14.00 0.78
CA TYR A 182 5.43 -12.67 0.22
C TYR A 182 3.96 -12.36 -0.06
N LEU A 183 3.23 -13.27 -0.75
CA LEU A 183 1.82 -13.06 -1.12
C LEU A 183 0.88 -12.97 0.10
N VAL A 184 1.20 -13.64 1.21
CA VAL A 184 0.40 -13.56 2.46
C VAL A 184 0.95 -12.53 3.44
N ASN A 185 1.96 -11.74 3.06
CA ASN A 185 2.57 -10.75 3.95
C ASN A 185 1.57 -9.65 4.33
N PRO A 186 1.40 -9.35 5.63
CA PRO A 186 0.43 -8.35 6.09
C PRO A 186 0.71 -6.92 5.60
N SER A 187 1.99 -6.58 5.38
CA SER A 187 2.37 -5.27 4.82
C SER A 187 1.97 -5.17 3.35
N LEU A 188 2.21 -6.22 2.56
CA LEU A 188 1.77 -6.28 1.16
C LEU A 188 0.25 -6.11 1.03
N HIS A 189 -0.51 -6.81 1.91
CA HIS A 189 -1.96 -6.67 1.96
C HIS A 189 -2.38 -5.24 2.33
N GLY A 190 -1.70 -4.65 3.32
CA GLY A 190 -1.97 -3.29 3.76
C GLY A 190 -1.73 -2.26 2.66
N ILE A 191 -0.60 -2.35 1.96
CA ILE A 191 -0.25 -1.50 0.81
C ILE A 191 -1.34 -1.56 -0.26
N ASN A 192 -1.76 -2.79 -0.63
CA ASN A 192 -2.75 -2.97 -1.69
C ASN A 192 -4.15 -2.47 -1.29
N LEU A 193 -4.54 -2.61 -0.02
CA LEU A 193 -5.83 -2.17 0.50
C LEU A 193 -5.90 -0.67 0.83
N ARG A 194 -4.78 0.04 0.72
CA ARG A 194 -4.71 1.48 0.99
C ARG A 194 -4.80 2.33 -0.27
N ASP A 195 -5.66 1.92 -1.18
CA ASP A 195 -5.86 2.56 -2.48
C ASP A 195 -4.65 2.42 -3.44
N PHE A 196 -4.64 3.18 -4.53
CA PHE A 196 -3.52 3.14 -5.47
C PHE A 196 -2.42 4.12 -5.05
N HIS A 197 -1.18 3.64 -5.10
CA HIS A 197 0.01 4.46 -4.89
C HIS A 197 1.11 4.09 -5.89
N ALA A 198 1.66 5.07 -6.59
CA ALA A 198 2.77 4.85 -7.52
C ALA A 198 3.98 4.17 -6.84
N ALA A 199 4.24 4.48 -5.56
CA ALA A 199 5.28 3.84 -4.76
C ALA A 199 5.14 2.31 -4.63
N ALA A 200 3.92 1.76 -4.67
CA ALA A 200 3.69 0.32 -4.57
C ALA A 200 4.29 -0.46 -5.74
N LEU A 201 4.45 0.18 -6.90
CA LEU A 201 5.07 -0.42 -8.09
C LEU A 201 6.56 -0.68 -7.90
N ALA A 202 7.22 0.01 -6.98
CA ALA A 202 8.62 -0.23 -6.64
C ALA A 202 8.86 -1.65 -6.10
N ILE A 203 7.85 -2.29 -5.47
CA ILE A 203 7.99 -3.63 -4.90
C ILE A 203 8.35 -4.67 -5.96
N PRO A 204 7.52 -4.93 -6.99
CA PRO A 204 7.86 -5.91 -8.02
C PRO A 204 9.09 -5.52 -8.83
N LEU A 205 9.35 -4.22 -9.02
CA LEU A 205 10.52 -3.72 -9.74
C LEU A 205 11.82 -4.04 -8.98
N LEU A 206 11.91 -3.72 -7.70
CA LEU A 206 13.07 -4.04 -6.86
C LEU A 206 13.28 -5.56 -6.74
N LEU A 207 12.22 -6.32 -6.51
CA LEU A 207 12.29 -7.79 -6.47
C LEU A 207 12.77 -8.38 -7.80
N GLY A 208 12.33 -7.80 -8.92
CA GLY A 208 12.80 -8.16 -10.26
C GLY A 208 14.28 -7.84 -10.46
N ALA A 209 14.74 -6.68 -9.97
CA ALA A 209 16.16 -6.30 -10.00
C ALA A 209 17.02 -7.28 -9.18
N PHE A 210 16.58 -7.63 -7.97
CA PHE A 210 17.28 -8.62 -7.14
C PHE A 210 17.33 -9.99 -7.82
N TRP A 211 16.22 -10.43 -8.40
CA TRP A 211 16.18 -11.69 -9.14
C TRP A 211 17.15 -11.69 -10.33
N ALA A 212 17.19 -10.62 -11.12
CA ALA A 212 18.10 -10.50 -12.26
C ALA A 212 19.58 -10.65 -11.84
N VAL A 213 19.96 -10.00 -10.73
CA VAL A 213 21.33 -10.09 -10.18
C VAL A 213 21.64 -11.50 -9.68
N GLU A 214 20.73 -12.12 -8.91
CA GLU A 214 20.90 -13.49 -8.40
C GLU A 214 20.94 -14.54 -9.53
N ALA A 215 20.21 -14.29 -10.62
CA ALA A 215 20.26 -15.10 -11.83
C ALA A 215 21.50 -14.86 -12.69
N ARG A 216 22.49 -14.11 -12.17
CA ARG A 216 23.76 -13.74 -12.86
C ARG A 216 23.55 -12.92 -14.14
N ARG A 217 22.49 -12.10 -14.19
CA ARG A 217 22.17 -11.20 -15.30
C ARG A 217 22.01 -9.75 -14.81
N PRO A 218 23.06 -9.15 -14.20
CA PRO A 218 22.96 -7.84 -13.53
C PRO A 218 22.52 -6.71 -14.49
N GLY A 219 22.82 -6.80 -15.77
CA GLY A 219 22.37 -5.83 -16.77
C GLY A 219 20.83 -5.74 -16.87
N LEU A 220 20.12 -6.84 -16.64
CA LEU A 220 18.65 -6.84 -16.63
C LEU A 220 18.06 -6.13 -15.39
N ALA A 221 18.88 -5.84 -14.37
CA ALA A 221 18.43 -5.09 -13.20
C ALA A 221 18.32 -3.57 -13.47
N LEU A 222 18.97 -3.06 -14.52
CA LEU A 222 19.01 -1.63 -14.82
C LEU A 222 17.62 -1.07 -15.15
N LEU A 223 16.83 -1.77 -15.97
CA LEU A 223 15.50 -1.32 -16.35
C LEU A 223 14.55 -1.23 -15.14
N PRO A 224 14.35 -2.27 -14.30
CA PRO A 224 13.50 -2.14 -13.13
C PRO A 224 14.04 -1.15 -12.10
N ALA A 225 15.35 -0.97 -11.96
CA ALA A 225 15.93 0.07 -11.11
C ALA A 225 15.59 1.48 -11.63
N ALA A 226 15.72 1.72 -12.93
CA ALA A 226 15.32 2.99 -13.55
C ALA A 226 13.82 3.26 -13.41
N LEU A 227 12.97 2.25 -13.65
CA LEU A 227 11.52 2.37 -13.46
C LEU A 227 11.16 2.63 -11.98
N THR A 228 11.93 2.10 -11.03
CA THR A 228 11.73 2.39 -9.60
C THR A 228 11.93 3.88 -9.32
N LEU A 229 12.95 4.52 -9.89
CA LEU A 229 13.19 5.96 -9.75
C LEU A 229 12.05 6.82 -10.30
N LEU A 230 11.26 6.30 -11.24
CA LEU A 230 10.10 7.01 -11.78
C LEU A 230 8.84 6.86 -10.93
N CYS A 231 8.84 6.00 -9.90
CA CYS A 231 7.66 5.80 -9.06
C CYS A 231 7.34 7.04 -8.22
N ARG A 232 8.36 7.60 -7.59
CA ARG A 232 8.27 8.82 -6.76
C ARG A 232 9.69 9.30 -6.45
N GLU A 233 9.87 10.58 -6.09
CA GLU A 233 11.19 11.16 -5.78
C GLU A 233 11.94 10.38 -4.69
N ASP A 234 11.26 9.95 -3.64
CA ASP A 234 11.85 9.20 -2.52
C ASP A 234 12.14 7.72 -2.85
N ALA A 235 11.67 7.21 -3.99
CA ALA A 235 12.08 5.91 -4.51
C ALA A 235 13.59 5.86 -4.88
N ALA A 236 14.26 7.00 -4.89
CA ALA A 236 15.72 7.08 -4.92
C ALA A 236 16.36 6.38 -3.71
N LEU A 237 15.73 6.42 -2.52
CA LEU A 237 16.27 5.78 -1.31
C LEU A 237 16.44 4.26 -1.44
N PRO A 238 15.42 3.48 -1.86
CA PRO A 238 15.62 2.06 -2.11
C PRO A 238 16.57 1.78 -3.27
N VAL A 239 16.70 2.67 -4.27
CA VAL A 239 17.71 2.49 -5.34
C VAL A 239 19.13 2.78 -4.83
N ILE A 240 19.32 3.73 -3.90
CA ILE A 240 20.59 3.89 -3.15
C ILE A 240 20.89 2.59 -2.39
N GLY A 241 19.86 2.02 -1.72
CA GLY A 241 19.96 0.73 -1.04
C GLY A 241 20.34 -0.43 -1.98
N LEU A 242 19.76 -0.48 -3.19
CA LEU A 242 20.15 -1.44 -4.23
C LEU A 242 21.63 -1.28 -4.59
N GLY A 243 22.10 -0.04 -4.78
CA GLY A 243 23.51 0.24 -5.04
C GLY A 243 24.44 -0.22 -3.91
N ALA A 244 24.08 0.07 -2.67
CA ALA A 244 24.82 -0.40 -1.49
C ALA A 244 24.89 -1.93 -1.40
N TRP A 245 23.76 -2.61 -1.67
CA TRP A 245 23.70 -4.07 -1.72
C TRP A 245 24.55 -4.65 -2.86
N LEU A 246 24.50 -4.08 -4.07
CA LEU A 246 25.34 -4.50 -5.19
C LEU A 246 26.83 -4.41 -4.84
N ALA A 247 27.25 -3.31 -4.23
CA ALA A 247 28.64 -3.10 -3.82
C ALA A 247 29.05 -4.09 -2.71
N ALA A 248 28.36 -4.09 -1.59
CA ALA A 248 28.77 -4.81 -0.38
C ALA A 248 28.50 -6.32 -0.46
N ALA A 249 27.30 -6.72 -0.92
CA ALA A 249 26.89 -8.12 -0.91
C ALA A 249 27.27 -8.88 -2.18
N ARG A 250 27.39 -8.19 -3.33
CA ARG A 250 27.69 -8.80 -4.64
C ARG A 250 29.06 -8.45 -5.18
N ARG A 251 29.79 -7.56 -4.50
CA ARG A 251 31.11 -7.08 -4.88
C ARG A 251 31.16 -6.40 -6.27
N LEU A 252 30.00 -5.89 -6.71
CA LEU A 252 29.84 -5.11 -7.94
C LEU A 252 30.04 -3.63 -7.61
N TRP A 253 31.23 -3.27 -7.15
CA TRP A 253 31.55 -1.96 -6.56
C TRP A 253 31.21 -0.78 -7.46
N LEU A 254 31.69 -0.84 -8.72
CA LEU A 254 31.47 0.25 -9.68
C LEU A 254 29.97 0.38 -10.01
N THR A 255 29.31 -0.74 -10.33
CA THR A 255 27.85 -0.74 -10.64
C THR A 255 27.06 -0.24 -9.43
N GLY A 256 27.40 -0.72 -8.24
CA GLY A 256 26.72 -0.30 -7.00
C GLY A 256 26.92 1.18 -6.71
N ALA A 257 28.18 1.68 -6.83
CA ALA A 257 28.49 3.09 -6.61
C ALA A 257 27.78 3.99 -7.64
N LEU A 258 27.78 3.62 -8.92
CA LEU A 258 27.09 4.37 -9.97
C LEU A 258 25.57 4.38 -9.75
N THR A 259 24.98 3.23 -9.39
CA THR A 259 23.55 3.13 -9.07
C THR A 259 23.18 4.06 -7.91
N ALA A 260 23.93 4.00 -6.81
CA ALA A 260 23.68 4.84 -5.63
C ALA A 260 23.91 6.34 -5.93
N ALA A 261 24.98 6.67 -6.63
CA ALA A 261 25.31 8.06 -6.99
C ALA A 261 24.26 8.66 -7.93
N THR A 262 23.79 7.91 -8.94
CA THR A 262 22.72 8.36 -9.84
C THR A 262 21.43 8.60 -9.08
N ALA A 263 21.02 7.68 -8.20
CA ALA A 263 19.80 7.83 -7.40
C ALA A 263 19.90 9.02 -6.43
N LEU A 264 21.05 9.21 -5.79
CA LEU A 264 21.29 10.36 -4.89
C LEU A 264 21.27 11.69 -5.67
N ALA A 265 21.89 11.73 -6.85
CA ALA A 265 21.89 12.92 -7.70
C ALA A 265 20.47 13.29 -8.15
N LEU A 266 19.66 12.29 -8.58
CA LEU A 266 18.27 12.51 -8.94
C LEU A 266 17.45 13.01 -7.75
N LEU A 267 17.56 12.38 -6.57
CA LEU A 267 16.89 12.86 -5.36
C LEU A 267 17.23 14.31 -5.04
N ALA A 268 18.53 14.66 -5.15
CA ALA A 268 18.98 16.03 -4.91
C ALA A 268 18.40 17.02 -5.94
N VAL A 269 18.36 16.63 -7.21
CA VAL A 269 17.75 17.43 -8.29
C VAL A 269 16.25 17.60 -8.06
N ASP A 270 15.54 16.53 -7.74
CA ASP A 270 14.09 16.53 -7.52
C ASP A 270 13.71 17.45 -6.34
N VAL A 271 14.35 17.23 -5.20
CA VAL A 271 14.03 17.95 -3.96
C VAL A 271 14.48 19.42 -3.98
N ARG A 272 15.63 19.72 -4.65
CA ARG A 272 16.23 21.07 -4.63
C ARG A 272 15.73 21.97 -5.73
N TRP A 273 15.37 21.40 -6.90
CA TRP A 273 15.05 22.18 -8.08
C TRP A 273 13.73 21.80 -8.73
N LEU A 274 13.47 20.54 -9.06
CA LEU A 274 12.29 20.18 -9.88
C LEU A 274 10.99 20.36 -9.11
N ILE A 275 10.85 19.75 -7.93
CA ILE A 275 9.62 19.88 -7.14
C ILE A 275 9.36 21.34 -6.73
N PRO A 276 10.35 22.09 -6.20
CA PRO A 276 10.16 23.52 -5.94
C PRO A 276 9.77 24.35 -7.15
N ALA A 277 10.34 24.06 -8.34
CA ALA A 277 9.98 24.78 -9.56
C ALA A 277 8.51 24.58 -9.97
N TYR A 278 7.96 23.38 -9.77
CA TYR A 278 6.56 23.08 -10.04
C TYR A 278 5.61 23.53 -8.92
N ARG A 279 6.10 23.54 -7.67
CA ARG A 279 5.31 23.89 -6.50
C ARG A 279 5.23 25.40 -6.25
N GLY A 280 6.28 26.13 -6.60
CA GLY A 280 6.47 27.54 -6.23
C GLY A 280 6.97 27.73 -4.79
N GLU A 281 7.20 26.65 -4.04
CA GLU A 281 7.63 26.62 -2.63
C GLU A 281 8.66 25.50 -2.41
N PRO A 282 9.44 25.53 -1.31
CA PRO A 282 10.34 24.45 -0.95
C PRO A 282 9.61 23.10 -0.77
N TYR A 283 10.35 22.01 -0.89
CA TYR A 283 9.84 20.65 -0.72
C TYR A 283 9.23 20.45 0.68
N SER A 284 7.93 20.26 0.76
CA SER A 284 7.15 20.30 2.01
C SER A 284 7.37 19.07 2.91
N HIS A 285 7.72 17.90 2.32
CA HIS A 285 7.83 16.66 3.09
C HIS A 285 9.04 16.59 4.02
N LEU A 286 9.99 17.54 3.90
CA LEU A 286 11.08 17.70 4.90
C LEU A 286 10.56 18.07 6.28
N GLY A 287 9.38 18.69 6.39
CA GLY A 287 8.74 18.99 7.68
C GLY A 287 8.54 17.78 8.59
N ARG A 288 8.47 16.56 8.03
CA ARG A 288 8.40 15.31 8.80
C ARG A 288 9.67 15.02 9.63
N TYR A 289 10.76 15.75 9.38
CA TYR A 289 12.07 15.61 10.02
C TYR A 289 12.50 16.90 10.72
N ALA A 290 11.57 17.83 10.98
CA ALA A 290 11.84 19.14 11.55
C ALA A 290 12.59 19.09 12.90
N GLN A 291 12.47 17.96 13.63
CA GLN A 291 13.25 17.74 14.86
C GLN A 291 14.77 17.61 14.61
N PHE A 292 15.21 17.37 13.36
CA PHE A 292 16.63 17.30 13.01
C PHE A 292 17.12 18.53 12.23
N GLY A 293 16.22 19.34 11.65
CA GLY A 293 16.60 20.54 10.91
C GLY A 293 15.54 20.98 9.91
N SER A 294 15.81 22.09 9.23
CA SER A 294 14.91 22.72 8.26
C SER A 294 15.26 22.39 6.79
N SER A 295 16.45 21.87 6.55
CA SER A 295 16.96 21.51 5.22
C SER A 295 17.52 20.09 5.20
N LEU A 296 17.51 19.44 4.03
CA LEU A 296 18.04 18.08 3.88
C LEU A 296 19.49 17.93 4.38
N PRO A 297 20.44 18.81 4.03
CA PRO A 297 21.81 18.75 4.58
C PRO A 297 21.85 18.87 6.10
N GLU A 298 21.05 19.78 6.68
CA GLU A 298 20.96 19.97 8.13
C GLU A 298 20.39 18.74 8.84
N ILE A 299 19.32 18.16 8.31
CA ILE A 299 18.71 16.93 8.81
C ILE A 299 19.74 15.79 8.83
N ILE A 300 20.47 15.59 7.74
CA ILE A 300 21.50 14.54 7.64
C ILE A 300 22.65 14.83 8.62
N ALA A 301 23.15 16.05 8.63
CA ALA A 301 24.25 16.44 9.53
C ALA A 301 23.88 16.23 11.00
N ASN A 302 22.72 16.73 11.43
CA ASN A 302 22.27 16.60 12.81
C ASN A 302 21.95 15.15 13.20
N ALA A 303 21.41 14.35 12.29
CA ALA A 303 21.20 12.93 12.54
C ALA A 303 22.52 12.16 12.77
N ILE A 304 23.61 12.58 12.10
CA ILE A 304 24.93 11.97 12.25
C ILE A 304 25.68 12.54 13.47
N LEU A 305 25.67 13.86 13.63
CA LEU A 305 26.44 14.55 14.68
C LEU A 305 25.84 14.40 16.07
N HIS A 306 24.54 14.09 16.16
CA HIS A 306 23.85 13.87 17.42
C HIS A 306 23.33 12.43 17.57
N PRO A 307 24.23 11.41 17.63
CA PRO A 307 23.84 9.99 17.59
C PRO A 307 22.94 9.57 18.75
N LEU A 308 23.12 10.16 19.93
CA LEU A 308 22.24 9.87 21.08
C LEU A 308 20.80 10.32 20.85
N ARG A 309 20.61 11.49 20.24
CA ARG A 309 19.29 12.02 19.88
C ARG A 309 18.64 11.16 18.79
N THR A 310 19.40 10.79 17.79
CA THR A 310 18.96 9.89 16.72
C THR A 310 18.57 8.54 17.30
N PHE A 311 19.41 7.96 18.15
CA PHE A 311 19.12 6.67 18.78
C PHE A 311 17.89 6.73 19.70
N ALA A 312 17.72 7.80 20.49
CA ALA A 312 16.52 8.00 21.28
C ALA A 312 15.25 8.10 20.44
N ALA A 313 15.31 8.76 19.26
CA ALA A 313 14.21 8.79 18.32
C ALA A 313 13.85 7.39 17.80
N LEU A 314 14.83 6.51 17.57
CA LEU A 314 14.63 5.15 17.08
C LEU A 314 14.02 4.19 18.13
N LEU A 315 14.21 4.48 19.43
CA LEU A 315 13.82 3.59 20.54
C LEU A 315 12.40 3.82 21.06
N THR A 316 11.56 4.60 20.40
CA THR A 316 10.16 4.75 20.85
C THR A 316 9.39 3.45 20.71
N GLY A 317 8.44 3.18 21.62
CA GLY A 317 7.65 1.94 21.61
C GLY A 317 6.94 1.67 20.29
N GLY A 318 6.43 2.71 19.62
CA GLY A 318 5.78 2.58 18.30
C GLY A 318 6.73 2.06 17.20
N ARG A 319 7.98 2.53 17.18
CA ARG A 319 8.99 2.09 16.21
C ARG A 319 9.51 0.68 16.50
N ALA A 320 9.66 0.34 17.79
CA ALA A 320 10.02 -1.03 18.18
C ALA A 320 8.95 -2.04 17.76
N VAL A 321 7.68 -1.72 17.98
CA VAL A 321 6.54 -2.53 17.51
C VAL A 321 6.55 -2.63 15.98
N TYR A 322 6.78 -1.52 15.29
CA TYR A 322 6.87 -1.51 13.83
C TYR A 322 7.96 -2.49 13.32
N LEU A 323 9.18 -2.40 13.86
CA LEU A 323 10.26 -3.32 13.48
C LEU A 323 9.92 -4.78 13.78
N ALA A 324 9.36 -5.06 14.95
CA ALA A 324 8.94 -6.41 15.31
C ALA A 324 7.89 -6.97 14.34
N VAL A 325 6.88 -6.17 13.98
CA VAL A 325 5.80 -6.57 13.07
C VAL A 325 6.27 -6.68 11.61
N MET A 326 7.28 -5.90 11.20
CA MET A 326 7.89 -6.04 9.87
C MET A 326 8.74 -7.32 9.75
N LEU A 327 9.40 -7.74 10.83
CA LEU A 327 10.29 -8.91 10.85
C LEU A 327 9.56 -10.23 11.16
N ALA A 328 8.54 -10.20 12.01
CA ALA A 328 7.82 -11.39 12.46
C ALA A 328 7.21 -12.23 11.31
N PRO A 329 6.60 -11.65 10.25
CA PRO A 329 6.10 -12.41 9.11
C PRO A 329 7.16 -13.20 8.35
N LEU A 330 8.43 -12.86 8.55
CA LEU A 330 9.60 -13.54 7.98
C LEU A 330 10.39 -14.29 9.05
N ALA A 331 9.79 -14.55 10.22
CA ALA A 331 10.40 -15.25 11.36
C ALA A 331 11.79 -14.70 11.72
N PHE A 332 11.99 -13.39 11.64
CA PHE A 332 13.23 -12.69 11.91
C PHE A 332 14.45 -13.15 11.05
N LEU A 333 14.20 -13.94 10.00
CA LEU A 333 15.25 -14.36 9.06
C LEU A 333 16.06 -13.19 8.46
N PRO A 334 15.47 -12.00 8.20
CA PRO A 334 16.25 -10.88 7.70
C PRO A 334 17.46 -10.52 8.56
N LEU A 335 17.38 -10.67 9.88
CA LEU A 335 18.50 -10.39 10.80
C LEU A 335 19.71 -11.32 10.56
N LEU A 336 19.47 -12.50 10.00
CA LEU A 336 20.52 -13.41 9.56
C LEU A 336 21.00 -13.10 8.14
N GLY A 337 20.41 -12.11 7.45
CA GLY A 337 20.71 -11.76 6.07
C GLY A 337 22.08 -11.12 5.83
N GLY A 338 22.78 -10.67 6.89
CA GLY A 338 24.11 -10.02 6.78
C GLY A 338 24.09 -8.82 5.83
N TRP A 339 25.01 -8.79 4.86
CA TRP A 339 25.12 -7.68 3.91
C TRP A 339 23.85 -7.44 3.05
N ASP A 340 22.95 -8.43 2.94
CA ASP A 340 21.68 -8.23 2.23
C ASP A 340 20.77 -7.25 2.97
N LEU A 341 20.93 -7.12 4.30
CA LEU A 341 20.17 -6.18 5.10
C LEU A 341 20.63 -4.72 4.93
N LEU A 342 21.85 -4.51 4.42
CA LEU A 342 22.38 -3.15 4.22
C LEU A 342 21.49 -2.32 3.29
N GLY A 343 20.93 -2.95 2.25
CA GLY A 343 20.10 -2.27 1.27
C GLY A 343 18.81 -1.66 1.84
N VAL A 344 18.29 -2.16 2.97
CA VAL A 344 17.08 -1.62 3.58
C VAL A 344 17.32 -0.28 4.28
N LEU A 345 18.56 0.00 4.70
CA LEU A 345 18.87 1.10 5.61
C LEU A 345 18.40 2.49 5.12
N PRO A 346 18.61 2.90 3.85
CA PRO A 346 18.18 4.24 3.42
C PRO A 346 16.66 4.44 3.58
N ALA A 347 15.83 3.49 3.12
CA ALA A 347 14.37 3.56 3.23
C ALA A 347 13.90 3.40 4.68
N LEU A 348 14.50 2.47 5.43
CA LEU A 348 14.15 2.24 6.82
C LEU A 348 14.49 3.45 7.72
N THR A 349 15.60 4.13 7.42
CA THR A 349 16.00 5.37 8.13
C THR A 349 14.98 6.47 7.87
N GLN A 350 14.50 6.64 6.64
CA GLN A 350 13.42 7.58 6.30
C GLN A 350 12.20 7.34 7.20
N ASP A 351 11.75 6.10 7.30
CA ASP A 351 10.57 5.75 8.08
C ASP A 351 10.78 5.97 9.58
N LEU A 352 11.90 5.50 10.11
CA LEU A 352 12.17 5.51 11.55
C LEU A 352 12.52 6.90 12.10
N LEU A 353 13.12 7.79 11.30
CA LEU A 353 13.44 9.16 11.74
C LEU A 353 12.28 10.12 11.58
N SER A 354 11.21 9.74 10.88
CA SER A 354 10.05 10.62 10.70
C SER A 354 9.29 10.88 12.00
N ALA A 355 8.80 12.09 12.17
CA ALA A 355 7.82 12.44 13.22
C ALA A 355 6.41 11.98 12.86
N ASP A 356 6.13 11.72 11.57
CA ASP A 356 4.82 11.26 11.09
C ASP A 356 4.65 9.74 11.33
N PRO A 357 3.68 9.32 12.19
CA PRO A 357 3.45 7.90 12.48
C PRO A 357 3.04 7.07 11.26
N ALA A 358 2.54 7.69 10.20
CA ALA A 358 2.14 6.97 8.99
C ALA A 358 3.34 6.27 8.33
N LEU A 359 4.57 6.82 8.44
CA LEU A 359 5.75 6.25 7.82
C LEU A 359 6.18 4.93 8.47
N TYR A 360 6.03 4.80 9.78
CA TYR A 360 6.30 3.53 10.49
C TYR A 360 5.04 2.72 10.81
N GLY A 361 4.01 2.84 9.97
CA GLY A 361 2.85 1.96 9.96
C GLY A 361 3.06 0.76 9.04
N PHE A 362 3.08 -0.47 9.57
CA PHE A 362 3.41 -1.68 8.79
C PHE A 362 2.42 -2.03 7.66
N ARG A 363 1.30 -1.35 7.56
CA ARG A 363 0.26 -1.53 6.53
C ARG A 363 0.06 -0.31 5.65
N THR A 364 1.04 0.57 5.57
CA THR A 364 1.00 1.78 4.75
C THR A 364 1.83 1.63 3.47
N GLN A 365 1.61 2.49 2.50
CA GLN A 365 2.35 2.53 1.23
C GLN A 365 3.87 2.77 1.41
N TYR A 366 4.29 3.34 2.52
CA TYR A 366 5.71 3.62 2.79
C TYR A 366 6.54 2.33 2.89
N GLN A 367 5.91 1.20 3.29
CA GLN A 367 6.57 -0.10 3.35
C GLN A 367 6.94 -0.66 1.96
N SER A 368 6.53 -0.01 0.89
CA SER A 368 6.90 -0.40 -0.48
C SER A 368 8.40 -0.39 -0.73
N TYR A 369 9.14 0.41 0.03
CA TYR A 369 10.59 0.54 -0.11
C TYR A 369 11.38 -0.35 0.87
N VAL A 370 10.74 -0.80 1.94
CA VAL A 370 11.35 -1.63 2.99
C VAL A 370 11.13 -3.13 2.72
N LEU A 371 9.90 -3.51 2.37
CA LEU A 371 9.49 -4.91 2.22
C LEU A 371 10.35 -5.71 1.23
N PRO A 372 10.72 -5.22 0.02
CA PRO A 372 11.54 -5.97 -0.92
C PRO A 372 12.89 -6.38 -0.34
N PHE A 373 13.56 -5.50 0.40
CA PHE A 373 14.85 -5.78 1.02
C PHE A 373 14.73 -6.75 2.20
N LEU A 374 13.65 -6.68 2.97
CA LEU A 374 13.41 -7.67 4.02
C LEU A 374 13.20 -9.07 3.44
N VAL A 375 12.49 -9.19 2.32
CA VAL A 375 12.33 -10.47 1.60
C VAL A 375 13.69 -10.97 1.08
N LEU A 376 14.48 -10.10 0.44
CA LEU A 376 15.84 -10.42 -0.01
C LEU A 376 16.72 -10.92 1.13
N ALA A 377 16.74 -10.18 2.25
CA ALA A 377 17.54 -10.53 3.42
C ALA A 377 17.03 -11.80 4.09
N ALA A 378 15.71 -12.07 4.09
CA ALA A 378 15.14 -13.30 4.60
C ALA A 378 15.60 -14.54 3.81
N VAL A 379 15.61 -14.46 2.47
CA VAL A 379 16.17 -15.52 1.61
C VAL A 379 17.64 -15.74 1.93
N GLY A 380 18.42 -14.66 2.14
CA GLY A 380 19.81 -14.74 2.56
C GLY A 380 20.01 -15.37 3.93
N GLY A 381 19.17 -14.99 4.89
CA GLY A 381 19.15 -15.55 6.24
C GLY A 381 18.81 -17.05 6.25
N TYR A 382 17.82 -17.43 5.45
CA TYR A 382 17.47 -18.84 5.25
C TYR A 382 18.65 -19.66 4.69
N ALA A 383 19.31 -19.15 3.65
CA ALA A 383 20.50 -19.81 3.08
C ALA A 383 21.63 -20.02 4.10
N ARG A 384 21.81 -19.08 5.05
CA ARG A 384 22.80 -19.22 6.14
C ARG A 384 22.33 -20.20 7.20
N LEU A 385 21.04 -20.17 7.55
CA LEU A 385 20.46 -21.13 8.50
C LEU A 385 20.59 -22.56 7.98
N GLU A 386 20.24 -22.78 6.71
CA GLU A 386 20.33 -24.09 6.06
C GLU A 386 21.76 -24.65 6.05
N ARG A 387 22.78 -23.81 5.80
CA ARG A 387 24.19 -24.22 5.89
C ARG A 387 24.65 -24.52 7.31
N ARG A 388 24.15 -23.77 8.32
CA ARG A 388 24.58 -23.94 9.73
C ARG A 388 23.84 -25.03 10.47
N ARG A 389 22.56 -25.23 10.13
CA ARG A 389 21.62 -26.14 10.77
C ARG A 389 20.80 -26.87 9.70
N PRO A 390 21.39 -27.79 8.93
CA PRO A 390 20.65 -28.54 7.91
C PRO A 390 19.56 -29.43 8.54
N GLY A 391 18.62 -29.87 7.73
CA GLY A 391 17.55 -30.77 8.13
C GLY A 391 16.22 -30.05 8.39
N HIS A 392 15.59 -30.28 9.54
CA HIS A 392 14.23 -29.81 9.82
C HIS A 392 14.13 -28.32 10.20
N TRP A 393 15.21 -27.71 10.72
CA TRP A 393 15.20 -26.33 11.22
C TRP A 393 14.79 -25.29 10.15
N PRO A 394 15.34 -25.29 8.92
CA PRO A 394 14.93 -24.34 7.89
C PRO A 394 13.44 -24.45 7.57
N VAL A 395 12.90 -25.68 7.50
CA VAL A 395 11.47 -25.91 7.24
C VAL A 395 10.62 -25.40 8.41
N ALA A 396 11.02 -25.69 9.64
CA ALA A 396 10.31 -25.22 10.84
C ALA A 396 10.22 -23.68 10.87
N VAL A 397 11.29 -22.97 10.53
CA VAL A 397 11.30 -21.51 10.47
C VAL A 397 10.35 -20.98 9.38
N LEU A 398 10.28 -21.62 8.21
CA LEU A 398 9.31 -21.23 7.17
C LEU A 398 7.86 -21.46 7.63
N VAL A 399 7.59 -22.53 8.37
CA VAL A 399 6.27 -22.78 8.98
C VAL A 399 5.92 -21.70 9.99
N VAL A 400 6.85 -21.34 10.88
CA VAL A 400 6.68 -20.24 11.85
C VAL A 400 6.42 -18.91 11.13
N ALA A 401 7.20 -18.61 10.08
CA ALA A 401 7.00 -17.41 9.26
C ALA A 401 5.59 -17.38 8.62
N MET A 402 5.13 -18.54 8.10
CA MET A 402 3.80 -18.64 7.49
C MET A 402 2.70 -18.42 8.53
N VAL A 403 2.80 -19.04 9.71
CA VAL A 403 1.83 -18.84 10.80
C VAL A 403 1.82 -17.39 11.26
N ALA A 404 2.98 -16.78 11.49
CA ALA A 404 3.10 -15.38 11.88
C ALA A 404 2.50 -14.44 10.81
N SER A 405 2.81 -14.67 9.52
CA SER A 405 2.23 -13.90 8.41
C SER A 405 0.70 -13.98 8.38
N LEU A 406 0.14 -15.18 8.43
CA LEU A 406 -1.30 -15.41 8.42
C LEU A 406 -1.99 -14.80 9.65
N THR A 407 -1.37 -14.90 10.82
CA THR A 407 -1.88 -14.29 12.06
C THR A 407 -1.96 -12.77 11.93
N LEU A 408 -0.89 -12.12 11.48
CA LEU A 408 -0.85 -10.67 11.32
C LEU A 408 -1.70 -10.19 10.13
N ALA A 409 -1.91 -11.05 9.12
CA ALA A 409 -2.79 -10.78 7.99
C ALA A 409 -4.28 -11.04 8.31
N SER A 410 -4.64 -11.57 9.48
CA SER A 410 -6.02 -11.95 9.84
C SER A 410 -7.04 -10.83 9.62
N ARG A 411 -6.67 -9.57 9.91
CA ARG A 411 -7.52 -8.39 9.65
C ARG A 411 -7.91 -8.22 8.17
N THR A 412 -7.13 -8.78 7.24
CA THR A 412 -7.44 -8.74 5.81
C THR A 412 -8.70 -9.55 5.51
N VAL A 413 -8.96 -10.61 6.28
CA VAL A 413 -10.14 -11.48 6.13
C VAL A 413 -11.44 -10.69 6.29
N ASN A 414 -11.44 -9.63 7.11
CA ASN A 414 -12.61 -8.74 7.27
C ASN A 414 -13.03 -8.04 5.97
N ASN A 415 -12.12 -7.91 5.00
CA ASN A 415 -12.43 -7.33 3.70
C ASN A 415 -13.03 -8.34 2.72
N LEU A 416 -13.03 -9.63 3.06
CA LEU A 416 -13.60 -10.70 2.24
C LEU A 416 -15.09 -10.95 2.53
N SER A 417 -15.71 -10.20 3.44
CA SER A 417 -17.14 -10.33 3.74
C SER A 417 -17.98 -10.06 2.50
N VAL A 418 -18.83 -11.01 2.14
CA VAL A 418 -19.74 -10.92 0.96
C VAL A 418 -20.70 -9.74 1.08
N ALA A 419 -21.11 -9.39 2.30
CA ALA A 419 -21.97 -8.23 2.55
C ALA A 419 -21.33 -6.89 2.08
N ARG A 420 -19.99 -6.84 1.97
CA ARG A 420 -19.27 -5.67 1.45
C ARG A 420 -19.26 -5.60 -0.08
N PHE A 421 -19.62 -6.69 -0.76
CA PHE A 421 -19.60 -6.75 -2.22
C PHE A 421 -20.86 -6.16 -2.87
N TRP A 422 -21.85 -5.84 -2.08
CA TRP A 422 -23.08 -5.23 -2.53
C TRP A 422 -23.26 -3.87 -1.88
N PRO A 423 -23.47 -2.80 -2.66
CA PRO A 423 -23.77 -1.51 -2.09
C PRO A 423 -25.00 -1.58 -1.17
N ALA A 424 -24.83 -1.12 0.05
CA ALA A 424 -25.91 -0.98 1.03
C ALA A 424 -26.99 0.00 0.51
N PRO A 425 -28.21 0.03 1.08
CA PRO A 425 -29.26 0.98 0.69
C PRO A 425 -28.78 2.43 0.70
N ASP A 426 -27.98 2.82 1.69
CA ASP A 426 -27.35 4.13 1.79
C ASP A 426 -26.38 4.41 0.63
N GLN A 427 -25.51 3.48 0.30
CA GLN A 427 -24.57 3.61 -0.82
C GLN A 427 -25.32 3.68 -2.17
N ARG A 428 -26.40 2.92 -2.34
CA ARG A 428 -27.27 3.05 -3.53
C ARG A 428 -27.95 4.43 -3.61
N ALA A 429 -28.30 5.02 -2.46
CA ALA A 429 -28.79 6.39 -2.41
C ALA A 429 -27.70 7.38 -2.85
N ALA A 430 -26.44 7.20 -2.40
CA ALA A 430 -25.30 7.99 -2.84
C ALA A 430 -25.13 7.95 -4.37
N TYR A 431 -25.19 6.77 -4.98
CA TYR A 431 -25.09 6.64 -6.44
C TYR A 431 -26.22 7.35 -7.20
N ARG A 432 -27.45 7.35 -6.67
CA ARG A 432 -28.55 8.12 -7.29
C ARG A 432 -28.27 9.61 -7.32
N VAL A 433 -27.59 10.13 -6.31
CA VAL A 433 -27.20 11.55 -6.24
C VAL A 433 -25.98 11.83 -7.11
N LEU A 434 -24.95 10.96 -7.05
CA LEU A 434 -23.76 11.05 -7.92
C LEU A 434 -24.12 11.10 -9.40
N ALA A 435 -25.10 10.30 -9.85
CA ALA A 435 -25.54 10.25 -11.24
C ALA A 435 -26.17 11.58 -11.73
N ARG A 436 -26.50 12.50 -10.83
CA ARG A 436 -27.03 13.83 -11.17
C ARG A 436 -25.95 14.89 -11.33
N VAL A 437 -24.69 14.58 -11.04
CA VAL A 437 -23.56 15.51 -11.20
C VAL A 437 -23.15 15.53 -12.66
N PRO A 438 -23.23 16.67 -13.38
CA PRO A 438 -22.81 16.74 -14.78
C PRO A 438 -21.31 16.42 -14.92
N ALA A 439 -20.94 15.73 -15.99
CA ALA A 439 -19.57 15.27 -16.20
C ALA A 439 -18.52 16.39 -16.23
N ALA A 440 -18.88 17.53 -16.82
CA ALA A 440 -17.97 18.69 -16.99
C ALA A 440 -18.01 19.68 -15.81
N ALA A 441 -18.95 19.51 -14.85
CA ALA A 441 -19.11 20.46 -13.75
C ALA A 441 -17.94 20.41 -12.77
N ALA A 442 -17.54 21.55 -12.23
CA ALA A 442 -16.64 21.66 -11.09
C ALA A 442 -17.38 21.24 -9.81
N VAL A 443 -16.76 20.40 -8.99
CA VAL A 443 -17.42 19.80 -7.81
C VAL A 443 -16.53 19.85 -6.59
N SER A 444 -17.09 20.32 -5.47
CA SER A 444 -16.51 20.10 -4.13
C SER A 444 -17.30 18.99 -3.43
N ALA A 445 -16.65 17.88 -3.08
CA ALA A 445 -17.32 16.71 -2.53
C ALA A 445 -16.58 16.16 -1.30
N GLN A 446 -17.30 15.51 -0.40
CA GLN A 446 -16.65 14.80 0.70
C GLN A 446 -15.74 13.69 0.17
N ASP A 447 -14.66 13.42 0.92
CA ASP A 447 -13.57 12.52 0.56
C ASP A 447 -14.01 11.21 -0.13
N PRO A 448 -14.98 10.41 0.37
CA PRO A 448 -15.36 9.15 -0.26
C PRO A 448 -16.00 9.28 -1.66
N TYR A 449 -16.56 10.44 -2.01
CA TYR A 449 -17.18 10.65 -3.32
C TYR A 449 -16.16 11.07 -4.39
N VAL A 450 -15.07 11.70 -3.98
CA VAL A 450 -14.08 12.31 -4.88
C VAL A 450 -13.50 11.29 -5.87
N PRO A 451 -13.09 10.07 -5.49
CA PRO A 451 -12.57 9.09 -6.46
C PRO A 451 -13.56 8.72 -7.57
N HIS A 452 -14.89 8.77 -7.28
CA HIS A 452 -15.95 8.54 -8.28
C HIS A 452 -16.15 9.73 -9.22
N LEU A 453 -15.64 10.88 -8.84
CA LEU A 453 -15.80 12.14 -9.58
C LEU A 453 -14.49 12.62 -10.24
N SER A 454 -13.39 11.88 -10.11
CA SER A 454 -12.04 12.33 -10.48
C SER A 454 -11.75 12.36 -12.00
N LEU A 455 -12.66 11.86 -12.84
CA LEU A 455 -12.57 11.99 -14.31
C LEU A 455 -13.10 13.35 -14.78
N ARG A 456 -12.61 14.44 -14.18
CA ARG A 456 -12.97 15.83 -14.51
C ARG A 456 -11.82 16.78 -14.22
N TRP A 457 -11.92 17.97 -14.80
CA TRP A 457 -10.88 18.98 -14.65
C TRP A 457 -10.79 19.53 -13.22
N LEU A 458 -11.94 19.86 -12.61
CA LEU A 458 -12.00 20.41 -11.25
C LEU A 458 -12.85 19.50 -10.35
N VAL A 459 -12.20 18.92 -9.38
CA VAL A 459 -12.83 18.22 -8.24
C VAL A 459 -12.04 18.55 -6.99
N PHE A 460 -12.73 18.87 -5.90
CA PHE A 460 -12.11 19.30 -4.65
C PHE A 460 -12.64 18.46 -3.50
N VAL A 461 -11.84 18.35 -2.45
CA VAL A 461 -12.29 17.75 -1.17
C VAL A 461 -13.02 18.84 -0.38
N PHE A 462 -14.33 18.63 -0.16
CA PHE A 462 -15.13 19.57 0.65
C PHE A 462 -14.49 19.82 2.04
N PRO A 463 -14.39 21.07 2.48
CA PRO A 463 -14.99 22.30 1.94
C PRO A 463 -14.09 23.09 0.98
N VAL A 464 -12.93 22.56 0.58
CA VAL A 464 -12.03 23.26 -0.36
C VAL A 464 -12.72 23.44 -1.70
N GLY A 465 -12.47 24.56 -2.35
CA GLY A 465 -12.93 24.86 -3.72
C GLY A 465 -14.43 25.14 -3.85
N ILE A 466 -15.17 25.39 -2.76
CA ILE A 466 -16.61 25.74 -2.85
C ILE A 466 -16.86 27.03 -3.64
N GLU A 467 -15.88 27.92 -3.68
CA GLU A 467 -15.94 29.17 -4.46
C GLU A 467 -15.81 28.94 -5.98
N LYS A 468 -15.09 27.87 -6.36
CA LYS A 468 -14.82 27.47 -7.76
C LYS A 468 -15.77 26.39 -8.27
N SER A 469 -16.56 25.79 -7.39
CA SER A 469 -17.41 24.63 -7.72
C SER A 469 -18.81 25.06 -8.16
N ASP A 470 -19.33 24.39 -9.20
CA ASP A 470 -20.73 24.51 -9.62
C ASP A 470 -21.66 23.71 -8.72
N TYR A 471 -21.14 22.61 -8.14
CA TYR A 471 -21.87 21.70 -7.28
C TYR A 471 -21.08 21.38 -6.00
N VAL A 472 -21.85 21.12 -4.92
CA VAL A 472 -21.33 20.58 -3.67
C VAL A 472 -22.05 19.28 -3.36
N LEU A 473 -21.31 18.21 -3.05
CA LEU A 473 -21.86 16.90 -2.70
C LEU A 473 -21.42 16.49 -1.29
N ILE A 474 -22.40 16.34 -0.39
CA ILE A 474 -22.15 16.00 1.01
C ILE A 474 -23.11 14.90 1.51
N ASN A 475 -22.68 14.18 2.53
CA ASN A 475 -23.51 13.29 3.33
C ASN A 475 -23.75 13.95 4.69
N LEU A 476 -25.00 14.25 5.00
CA LEU A 476 -25.40 14.97 6.22
C LEU A 476 -25.15 14.17 7.51
N ASP A 477 -25.13 12.84 7.43
CA ASP A 477 -24.93 11.94 8.57
C ASP A 477 -23.46 11.55 8.77
N SER A 478 -22.61 11.76 7.75
CA SER A 478 -21.20 11.38 7.88
C SER A 478 -20.43 12.39 8.73
N TYR A 479 -19.72 11.84 9.68
CA TYR A 479 -18.56 12.49 10.27
C TYR A 479 -17.50 12.67 9.16
N PRO A 480 -16.87 13.81 8.88
CA PRO A 480 -16.46 14.81 9.88
C PRO A 480 -16.98 16.24 9.66
N TRP A 481 -17.86 16.52 8.67
CA TRP A 481 -18.20 17.91 8.34
C TRP A 481 -18.81 18.70 9.51
N ARG A 482 -19.57 18.02 10.40
CA ARG A 482 -20.16 18.65 11.61
C ARG A 482 -19.13 19.18 12.58
N ASN A 483 -17.90 18.72 12.46
CA ASN A 483 -16.78 19.09 13.35
C ASN A 483 -15.63 19.79 12.62
N LEU A 484 -15.81 20.16 11.34
CA LEU A 484 -14.84 21.00 10.65
C LEU A 484 -14.90 22.41 11.22
N PRO A 485 -13.82 22.92 11.85
CA PRO A 485 -13.81 24.27 12.37
C PRO A 485 -14.11 25.29 11.27
N GLY A 486 -15.05 26.20 11.52
CA GLY A 486 -15.39 27.27 10.58
C GLY A 486 -16.25 26.83 9.39
N VAL A 487 -16.83 25.61 9.40
CA VAL A 487 -17.80 25.18 8.38
C VAL A 487 -19.20 25.13 8.99
N THR A 488 -20.13 25.89 8.42
CA THR A 488 -21.54 25.85 8.80
C THR A 488 -22.44 25.66 7.58
N LEU A 489 -23.58 25.00 7.79
CA LEU A 489 -24.58 24.78 6.78
C LEU A 489 -25.95 25.20 7.36
N ALA A 490 -26.57 26.19 6.74
CA ALA A 490 -27.90 26.69 7.11
C ALA A 490 -28.88 26.47 5.95
N ARG A 491 -30.10 25.99 6.26
CA ARG A 491 -31.20 25.84 5.28
C ARG A 491 -32.23 26.93 5.51
N ASP A 492 -32.64 27.58 4.41
CA ASP A 492 -33.74 28.52 4.38
C ASP A 492 -34.70 28.16 3.22
N GLY A 493 -35.79 27.49 3.51
CA GLY A 493 -36.73 27.01 2.49
C GLY A 493 -36.02 26.06 1.49
N THR A 494 -35.92 26.48 0.22
CA THR A 494 -35.25 25.74 -0.85
C THR A 494 -33.76 26.04 -0.95
N GLY A 495 -33.27 27.06 -0.22
CA GLY A 495 -31.88 27.50 -0.23
C GLY A 495 -31.04 26.77 0.82
N VAL A 496 -29.75 26.68 0.54
CA VAL A 496 -28.74 26.20 1.47
C VAL A 496 -27.57 27.16 1.43
N THR A 497 -27.21 27.75 2.55
CA THR A 497 -26.03 28.59 2.69
C THR A 497 -24.93 27.78 3.34
N ILE A 498 -23.76 27.74 2.71
CA ILE A 498 -22.53 27.15 3.26
C ILE A 498 -21.56 28.27 3.56
N VAL A 499 -21.07 28.30 4.79
CA VAL A 499 -19.94 29.15 5.20
C VAL A 499 -18.77 28.24 5.52
N ALA A 500 -17.62 28.53 4.90
CA ALA A 500 -16.38 27.81 5.14
C ALA A 500 -15.23 28.82 5.27
N GLY A 501 -14.78 29.09 6.49
CA GLY A 501 -13.85 30.16 6.81
C GLY A 501 -14.45 31.53 6.44
N GLN A 502 -13.82 32.24 5.49
CA GLN A 502 -14.31 33.53 4.98
C GLN A 502 -15.21 33.41 3.74
N VAL A 503 -15.41 32.21 3.24
CA VAL A 503 -16.20 31.97 2.02
C VAL A 503 -17.64 31.64 2.40
N GLU A 504 -18.57 32.48 1.97
CA GLU A 504 -20.02 32.22 2.07
C GLU A 504 -20.59 32.04 0.67
N ARG A 505 -21.37 30.96 0.47
CA ARG A 505 -22.03 30.67 -0.81
C ARG A 505 -23.43 30.12 -0.59
N ARG A 506 -24.33 30.53 -1.50
CA ARG A 506 -25.72 30.08 -1.50
C ARG A 506 -25.96 29.09 -2.64
N TYR A 507 -26.72 28.06 -2.34
CA TYR A 507 -27.01 26.95 -3.24
C TYR A 507 -28.51 26.64 -3.24
N THR A 508 -28.96 25.97 -4.31
CA THR A 508 -30.26 25.27 -4.34
C THR A 508 -30.03 23.76 -4.24
N VAL A 509 -31.00 23.03 -3.70
CA VAL A 509 -30.98 21.56 -3.66
C VAL A 509 -31.23 21.03 -5.06
N ALA A 510 -30.20 20.43 -5.69
CA ALA A 510 -30.31 19.83 -7.01
C ALA A 510 -30.81 18.38 -6.95
N ALA A 511 -30.40 17.63 -5.91
CA ALA A 511 -30.86 16.27 -5.64
C ALA A 511 -30.62 15.91 -4.17
N GLN A 512 -31.47 15.04 -3.64
CA GLN A 512 -31.31 14.45 -2.31
C GLN A 512 -31.81 13.01 -2.30
N ALA A 513 -31.07 12.13 -1.64
CA ALA A 513 -31.49 10.75 -1.37
C ALA A 513 -30.91 10.29 -0.03
N GLY A 514 -31.79 10.10 0.97
CA GLY A 514 -31.35 9.89 2.34
C GLY A 514 -30.51 11.06 2.85
N PRO A 515 -29.36 10.81 3.46
CA PRO A 515 -28.48 11.87 3.95
C PRO A 515 -27.63 12.52 2.84
N HIS A 516 -27.60 11.96 1.61
CA HIS A 516 -26.79 12.47 0.51
C HIS A 516 -27.46 13.65 -0.17
N LEU A 517 -26.75 14.76 -0.21
CA LEU A 517 -27.25 16.05 -0.67
C LEU A 517 -26.33 16.60 -1.76
N LEU A 518 -26.91 16.83 -2.95
CA LEU A 518 -26.27 17.56 -4.05
C LEU A 518 -26.84 18.97 -4.12
N LEU A 519 -25.96 19.92 -4.01
CA LEU A 519 -26.26 21.34 -4.05
C LEU A 519 -25.72 21.93 -5.35
N ARG A 520 -26.51 22.78 -6.00
CA ARG A 520 -26.12 23.56 -7.17
C ARG A 520 -25.95 25.01 -6.78
N LYS A 521 -24.87 25.64 -7.19
CA LYS A 521 -24.57 27.05 -6.97
C LYS A 521 -25.66 27.93 -7.62
N LEU A 522 -26.08 28.98 -6.90
CA LEU A 522 -27.01 29.99 -7.38
C LEU A 522 -26.29 31.01 -8.25
#